data_bddb4e6655a8ada343921bc7d3526131
#
_entry.id   bddb4e6655a8ada343921bc7d3526131
#
_cell.length_a   1.000
_cell.length_b   1.000
_cell.length_c   1.000
_cell.angle_alpha   90.00
_cell.angle_beta   90.00
_cell.angle_gamma   90.00
#
_symmetry.space_group_name_H-M   'P 1'
#
loop_
_entity.id
_entity.type
_entity.pdbx_description
1 polymer ?
#
loop_
_entity_poly.entity_id
_entity_poly.type
_entity_poly.pdbx_seq_one_letter_code
_entity_poly.pdbx_strand_id
1 'polypeptide(L)'
;MNFLKEAGKYQELMVSERRYLHQHPELSGLEDNTVAHIKEFLDGIGAEYEEVPDGGILVFYRGSKPGKTVLLRADIDALPIQEAKENTRGPKACISLNDGVSHACGHDAHTAMLMGAAKVLSGMDKADIPGTIILMFERGEENTENVLKLYKYIESNNI
;
A
#
# COMPACT_ATOMS: atom_id res chain seq x y z
N MET A 1 -19.87 7.56 9.81
CA MET A 1 -19.65 6.23 9.15
C MET A 1 -19.15 5.20 10.16
N ASN A 2 -19.51 3.91 10.03
CA ASN A 2 -18.89 2.82 10.82
C ASN A 2 -17.79 2.18 9.96
N PHE A 3 -16.54 2.58 10.19
CA PHE A 3 -15.38 2.14 9.38
C PHE A 3 -15.18 0.62 9.37
N LEU A 4 -15.39 -0.06 10.50
CA LEU A 4 -15.24 -1.52 10.56
C LEU A 4 -16.25 -2.24 9.66
N LYS A 5 -17.50 -1.77 9.64
CA LYS A 5 -18.54 -2.32 8.77
C LYS A 5 -18.26 -2.04 7.30
N GLU A 6 -17.78 -0.84 6.98
CA GLU A 6 -17.41 -0.50 5.60
C GLU A 6 -16.20 -1.29 5.11
N ALA A 7 -15.13 -1.42 5.90
CA ALA A 7 -13.97 -2.23 5.57
C ALA A 7 -14.33 -3.71 5.35
N GLY A 8 -15.27 -4.25 6.15
CA GLY A 8 -15.75 -5.62 6.00
C GLY A 8 -16.36 -5.94 4.63
N LYS A 9 -16.90 -4.93 3.93
CA LYS A 9 -17.42 -5.10 2.55
C LYS A 9 -16.32 -5.41 1.53
N TYR A 10 -15.08 -5.05 1.84
CA TYR A 10 -13.92 -5.18 0.95
C TYR A 10 -12.94 -6.27 1.40
N GLN A 11 -13.37 -7.17 2.28
CA GLN A 11 -12.51 -8.25 2.78
C GLN A 11 -11.99 -9.14 1.65
N GLU A 12 -12.83 -9.54 0.70
CA GLU A 12 -12.42 -10.38 -0.43
C GLU A 12 -11.43 -9.63 -1.35
N LEU A 13 -11.66 -8.34 -1.57
CA LEU A 13 -10.74 -7.47 -2.29
C LEU A 13 -9.35 -7.46 -1.62
N MET A 14 -9.29 -7.16 -0.32
CA MET A 14 -8.02 -7.13 0.42
C MET A 14 -7.29 -8.48 0.39
N VAL A 15 -8.03 -9.59 0.47
CA VAL A 15 -7.45 -10.94 0.36
C VAL A 15 -6.91 -11.20 -1.03
N SER A 16 -7.62 -10.77 -2.09
CA SER A 16 -7.14 -10.93 -3.48
C SER A 16 -5.90 -10.08 -3.76
N GLU A 17 -5.90 -8.81 -3.35
CA GLU A 17 -4.74 -7.92 -3.49
C GLU A 17 -3.52 -8.45 -2.72
N ARG A 18 -3.71 -8.87 -1.47
CA ARG A 18 -2.64 -9.47 -0.68
C ARG A 18 -2.05 -10.70 -1.37
N ARG A 19 -2.89 -11.58 -1.95
CA ARG A 19 -2.42 -12.78 -2.66
C ARG A 19 -1.69 -12.44 -3.94
N TYR A 20 -2.17 -11.47 -4.70
CA TYR A 20 -1.50 -10.98 -5.89
C TYR A 20 -0.10 -10.44 -5.56
N LEU A 21 0.00 -9.52 -4.61
CA LEU A 21 1.27 -8.96 -4.16
C LEU A 21 2.23 -10.04 -3.63
N HIS A 22 1.70 -10.99 -2.85
CA HIS A 22 2.48 -12.11 -2.32
C HIS A 22 3.07 -13.00 -3.41
N GLN A 23 2.34 -13.19 -4.51
CA GLN A 23 2.78 -13.99 -5.65
C GLN A 23 3.79 -13.25 -6.55
N HIS A 24 3.77 -11.91 -6.54
CA HIS A 24 4.61 -11.06 -7.40
C HIS A 24 5.51 -10.14 -6.58
N PRO A 25 6.30 -10.66 -5.62
CA PRO A 25 7.14 -9.84 -4.76
C PRO A 25 8.29 -9.23 -5.57
N GLU A 26 8.64 -7.99 -5.23
CA GLU A 26 9.77 -7.27 -5.80
C GLU A 26 10.70 -6.78 -4.69
N LEU A 27 12.01 -6.83 -4.96
CA LEU A 27 13.02 -6.39 -3.98
C LEU A 27 13.01 -4.87 -3.82
N SER A 28 13.50 -4.41 -2.64
CA SER A 28 13.70 -3.00 -2.32
C SER A 28 14.39 -2.24 -3.44
N GLY A 29 13.76 -1.17 -3.91
CA GLY A 29 14.24 -0.32 -5.00
C GLY A 29 13.92 -0.84 -6.41
N LEU A 30 13.29 -2.00 -6.53
CA LEU A 30 12.91 -2.64 -7.81
C LEU A 30 11.39 -2.89 -7.93
N GLU A 31 10.56 -2.16 -7.17
CA GLU A 31 9.11 -2.39 -7.02
C GLU A 31 8.28 -1.72 -8.14
N ASP A 32 8.78 -1.68 -9.36
CA ASP A 32 8.14 -0.95 -10.46
C ASP A 32 6.79 -1.56 -10.86
N ASN A 33 6.67 -2.90 -10.87
CA ASN A 33 5.40 -3.56 -11.18
C ASN A 33 4.42 -3.46 -10.01
N THR A 34 4.90 -3.49 -8.78
CA THR A 34 4.09 -3.25 -7.58
C THR A 34 3.51 -1.85 -7.58
N VAL A 35 4.32 -0.83 -7.89
CA VAL A 35 3.87 0.57 -8.06
C VAL A 35 2.84 0.68 -9.17
N ALA A 36 3.08 0.05 -10.32
CA ALA A 36 2.14 0.06 -11.45
C ALA A 36 0.80 -0.57 -11.08
N HIS A 37 0.81 -1.71 -10.37
CA HIS A 37 -0.41 -2.37 -9.88
C HIS A 37 -1.20 -1.49 -8.89
N ILE A 38 -0.52 -0.84 -7.95
CA ILE A 38 -1.16 0.08 -7.00
C ILE A 38 -1.78 1.27 -7.76
N LYS A 39 -1.09 1.84 -8.75
CA LYS A 39 -1.63 2.94 -9.57
C LYS A 39 -2.88 2.52 -10.35
N GLU A 40 -2.87 1.34 -10.99
CA GLU A 40 -4.04 0.79 -11.68
C GLU A 40 -5.24 0.66 -10.75
N PHE A 41 -5.02 0.17 -9.54
CA PHE A 41 -6.06 0.10 -8.51
C PHE A 41 -6.58 1.48 -8.13
N LEU A 42 -5.70 2.46 -7.88
CA LEU A 42 -6.05 3.83 -7.49
C LEU A 42 -6.84 4.54 -8.60
N ASP A 43 -6.44 4.37 -9.86
CA ASP A 43 -7.15 4.87 -11.04
C ASP A 43 -8.56 4.26 -11.11
N GLY A 44 -8.68 2.95 -10.87
CA GLY A 44 -9.95 2.21 -10.86
C GLY A 44 -10.94 2.67 -9.77
N ILE A 45 -10.46 3.32 -8.72
CA ILE A 45 -11.31 3.90 -7.67
C ILE A 45 -11.43 5.43 -7.73
N GLY A 46 -10.78 6.07 -8.72
CA GLY A 46 -10.80 7.52 -8.91
C GLY A 46 -10.08 8.29 -7.80
N ALA A 47 -9.03 7.73 -7.20
CA ALA A 47 -8.26 8.38 -6.15
C ALA A 47 -7.31 9.43 -6.73
N GLU A 48 -7.13 10.55 -6.01
CA GLU A 48 -6.13 11.57 -6.31
C GLU A 48 -4.79 11.16 -5.70
N TYR A 49 -3.75 11.01 -6.51
CA TYR A 49 -2.43 10.62 -6.02
C TYR A 49 -1.28 11.32 -6.75
N GLU A 50 -0.13 11.31 -6.13
CA GLU A 50 1.15 11.76 -6.68
C GLU A 50 2.16 10.61 -6.60
N GLU A 51 2.86 10.33 -7.69
CA GLU A 51 4.00 9.43 -7.69
C GLU A 51 5.27 10.22 -7.35
N VAL A 52 5.99 9.77 -6.33
CA VAL A 52 7.30 10.29 -5.98
C VAL A 52 8.35 9.40 -6.62
N PRO A 53 9.14 9.89 -7.58
CA PRO A 53 10.15 9.07 -8.27
C PRO A 53 11.05 8.31 -7.29
N ASP A 54 11.12 6.99 -7.45
CA ASP A 54 11.81 6.05 -6.56
C ASP A 54 11.36 6.05 -5.08
N GLY A 55 10.42 6.91 -4.69
CA GLY A 55 9.94 7.04 -3.30
C GLY A 55 8.66 6.25 -3.04
N GLY A 56 7.77 6.19 -4.04
CA GLY A 56 6.47 5.53 -3.93
C GLY A 56 5.29 6.41 -4.31
N ILE A 57 4.15 6.26 -3.64
CA ILE A 57 2.90 6.94 -3.99
C ILE A 57 2.31 7.61 -2.75
N LEU A 58 1.86 8.86 -2.92
CA LEU A 58 1.08 9.61 -1.93
C LEU A 58 -0.35 9.79 -2.46
N VAL A 59 -1.34 9.30 -1.74
CA VAL A 59 -2.77 9.42 -2.09
C VAL A 59 -3.42 10.43 -1.16
N PHE A 60 -4.21 11.35 -1.69
CA PHE A 60 -4.77 12.47 -0.93
C PHE A 60 -6.29 12.41 -0.83
N TYR A 61 -6.80 12.40 0.39
CA TYR A 61 -8.22 12.58 0.70
C TYR A 61 -8.40 13.90 1.44
N ARG A 62 -8.61 14.98 0.69
CA ARG A 62 -8.78 16.33 1.23
C ARG A 62 -10.24 16.57 1.57
N GLY A 63 -10.52 16.72 2.86
CA GLY A 63 -11.85 17.07 3.36
C GLY A 63 -12.21 18.53 3.09
N SER A 64 -13.50 18.85 3.23
CA SER A 64 -14.01 20.22 3.07
C SER A 64 -14.01 21.05 4.36
N LYS A 65 -13.67 20.45 5.49
CA LYS A 65 -13.61 21.11 6.80
C LYS A 65 -12.17 21.25 7.30
N PRO A 66 -11.85 22.32 8.04
CA PRO A 66 -10.55 22.42 8.69
C PRO A 66 -10.30 21.23 9.65
N GLY A 67 -9.07 20.76 9.69
CA GLY A 67 -8.66 19.66 10.55
C GLY A 67 -7.16 19.39 10.45
N LYS A 68 -6.72 18.33 11.11
CA LYS A 68 -5.32 17.87 11.05
C LYS A 68 -5.06 17.08 9.77
N THR A 69 -3.80 17.02 9.39
CA THR A 69 -3.31 16.02 8.42
C THR A 69 -2.93 14.76 9.17
N VAL A 70 -3.41 13.62 8.70
CA VAL A 70 -3.07 12.27 9.20
C VAL A 70 -2.49 11.49 8.06
N LEU A 71 -1.35 10.83 8.27
CA LEU A 71 -0.71 9.97 7.30
C LEU A 71 -0.77 8.52 7.78
N LEU A 72 -1.23 7.62 6.89
CA LEU A 72 -1.17 6.17 7.04
C LEU A 72 -0.14 5.63 6.06
N ARG A 73 0.76 4.76 6.52
CA ARG A 73 1.88 4.21 5.75
C ARG A 73 1.73 2.71 5.53
N ALA A 74 2.11 2.26 4.35
CA ALA A 74 2.46 0.88 4.04
C ALA A 74 3.75 0.84 3.22
N ASP A 75 4.66 -0.03 3.59
CA ASP A 75 5.80 -0.48 2.82
C ASP A 75 5.35 -1.48 1.74
N ILE A 76 6.06 -1.54 0.60
CA ILE A 76 5.62 -2.34 -0.54
C ILE A 76 6.67 -3.34 -1.05
N ASP A 77 7.89 -3.30 -0.51
CA ASP A 77 9.02 -4.12 -0.93
C ASP A 77 9.04 -5.51 -0.30
N ALA A 78 9.82 -6.40 -0.88
CA ALA A 78 10.02 -7.77 -0.44
C ALA A 78 11.51 -8.05 -0.18
N LEU A 79 11.78 -9.20 0.43
CA LEU A 79 13.10 -9.64 0.85
C LEU A 79 13.69 -10.72 -0.08
N PRO A 80 15.03 -10.82 -0.21
CA PRO A 80 15.71 -11.87 -0.95
C PRO A 80 15.72 -13.18 -0.15
N ILE A 81 14.53 -13.71 0.11
CA ILE A 81 14.31 -14.92 0.92
C ILE A 81 13.50 -15.92 0.11
N GLN A 82 14.04 -17.13 -0.05
CA GLN A 82 13.32 -18.25 -0.67
C GLN A 82 12.15 -18.66 0.20
N GLU A 83 10.96 -18.61 -0.33
CA GLU A 83 9.77 -19.02 0.37
C GLU A 83 9.62 -20.56 0.40
N ALA A 84 9.34 -21.12 1.59
CA ALA A 84 8.99 -22.53 1.71
C ALA A 84 7.56 -22.77 1.18
N LYS A 85 7.37 -23.85 0.41
CA LYS A 85 6.06 -24.25 -0.17
C LYS A 85 5.06 -24.73 0.88
N GLU A 86 5.55 -25.11 2.05
CA GLU A 86 4.76 -25.66 3.17
C GLU A 86 5.02 -24.88 4.45
N ASN A 87 4.11 -24.96 5.37
CA ASN A 87 4.24 -24.50 6.74
C ASN A 87 3.82 -25.61 7.72
N THR A 88 3.74 -25.34 9.01
CA THR A 88 3.36 -26.31 10.04
C THR A 88 1.95 -26.89 9.87
N ARG A 89 1.11 -26.32 8.99
CA ARG A 89 -0.26 -26.77 8.69
C ARG A 89 -0.37 -27.50 7.35
N GLY A 90 0.72 -27.64 6.60
CA GLY A 90 0.77 -28.24 5.26
C GLY A 90 1.05 -27.24 4.13
N PRO A 91 0.70 -27.57 2.89
CA PRO A 91 0.94 -26.71 1.73
C PRO A 91 0.29 -25.33 1.88
N LYS A 92 1.02 -24.28 1.51
CA LYS A 92 0.52 -22.92 1.51
C LYS A 92 -0.45 -22.71 0.35
N ALA A 93 -1.56 -22.00 0.59
CA ALA A 93 -2.55 -21.67 -0.44
C ALA A 93 -2.05 -20.61 -1.45
N CYS A 94 -1.02 -19.84 -1.08
CA CYS A 94 -0.42 -18.80 -1.89
C CYS A 94 1.07 -18.75 -1.55
N ILE A 95 1.92 -18.75 -2.58
CA ILE A 95 3.38 -18.66 -2.47
C ILE A 95 3.90 -17.69 -3.52
N SER A 96 5.11 -17.17 -3.31
CA SER A 96 5.83 -16.37 -4.31
C SER A 96 6.01 -17.15 -5.61
N LEU A 97 5.83 -16.47 -6.74
CA LEU A 97 6.16 -16.94 -8.08
C LEU A 97 7.57 -16.51 -8.52
N ASN A 98 8.22 -15.63 -7.75
CA ASN A 98 9.58 -15.16 -7.98
C ASN A 98 10.55 -15.96 -7.12
N ASP A 99 11.37 -16.78 -7.75
CA ASP A 99 12.34 -17.64 -7.06
C ASP A 99 13.34 -16.79 -6.26
N GLY A 100 13.59 -17.16 -5.02
CA GLY A 100 14.49 -16.43 -4.13
C GLY A 100 13.96 -15.13 -3.54
N VAL A 101 12.72 -14.72 -3.84
CA VAL A 101 12.12 -13.46 -3.34
C VAL A 101 10.78 -13.76 -2.67
N SER A 102 10.51 -13.18 -1.51
CA SER A 102 9.21 -13.30 -0.84
C SER A 102 8.89 -12.15 0.12
N HIS A 103 7.60 -11.92 0.35
CA HIS A 103 7.12 -10.99 1.38
C HIS A 103 7.21 -11.59 2.78
N ALA A 104 8.45 -11.90 3.22
CA ALA A 104 8.69 -12.52 4.52
C ALA A 104 8.44 -11.56 5.71
N CYS A 105 8.48 -10.24 5.48
CA CYS A 105 8.15 -9.21 6.47
C CYS A 105 6.64 -8.89 6.52
N GLY A 106 5.87 -9.26 5.48
CA GLY A 106 4.42 -9.07 5.45
C GLY A 106 3.95 -7.75 4.82
N HIS A 107 4.82 -7.09 4.07
CA HIS A 107 4.50 -5.83 3.38
C HIS A 107 3.37 -5.96 2.34
N ASP A 108 3.16 -7.15 1.78
CA ASP A 108 2.00 -7.50 0.96
C ASP A 108 0.66 -7.30 1.71
N ALA A 109 0.63 -7.64 3.00
CA ALA A 109 -0.55 -7.43 3.84
C ALA A 109 -0.71 -5.96 4.22
N HIS A 110 0.38 -5.24 4.52
CA HIS A 110 0.35 -3.80 4.79
C HIS A 110 -0.20 -3.04 3.57
N THR A 111 0.33 -3.32 2.38
CA THR A 111 -0.12 -2.73 1.11
C THR A 111 -1.59 -3.02 0.85
N ALA A 112 -2.03 -4.28 0.95
CA ALA A 112 -3.42 -4.65 0.71
C ALA A 112 -4.40 -3.99 1.70
N MET A 113 -4.02 -3.85 2.97
CA MET A 113 -4.82 -3.13 3.97
C MET A 113 -4.91 -1.64 3.63
N LEU A 114 -3.83 -1.01 3.16
CA LEU A 114 -3.84 0.40 2.76
C LEU A 114 -4.67 0.63 1.48
N MET A 115 -4.64 -0.31 0.51
CA MET A 115 -5.53 -0.31 -0.65
C MET A 115 -7.00 -0.42 -0.21
N GLY A 116 -7.31 -1.29 0.77
CA GLY A 116 -8.63 -1.38 1.38
C GLY A 116 -9.08 -0.07 2.02
N ALA A 117 -8.19 0.61 2.74
CA ALA A 117 -8.45 1.94 3.31
C ALA A 117 -8.72 2.97 2.20
N ALA A 118 -7.93 2.97 1.13
CA ALA A 118 -8.15 3.83 -0.04
C ALA A 118 -9.56 3.63 -0.63
N LYS A 119 -9.99 2.37 -0.77
CA LYS A 119 -11.33 2.03 -1.27
C LYS A 119 -12.46 2.56 -0.38
N VAL A 120 -12.31 2.45 0.94
CA VAL A 120 -13.29 2.98 1.90
C VAL A 120 -13.34 4.52 1.81
N LEU A 121 -12.18 5.17 1.79
CA LEU A 121 -12.08 6.64 1.77
C LEU A 121 -12.60 7.23 0.45
N SER A 122 -12.39 6.56 -0.68
CA SER A 122 -12.93 7.00 -1.99
C SER A 122 -14.45 7.00 -2.04
N GLY A 123 -15.12 6.22 -1.17
CA GLY A 123 -16.58 6.22 -1.03
C GLY A 123 -17.13 7.24 -0.04
N MET A 124 -16.27 8.05 0.60
CA MET A 124 -16.71 9.04 1.59
C MET A 124 -17.02 10.40 0.95
N ASP A 125 -18.01 11.10 1.52
CA ASP A 125 -18.20 12.51 1.22
C ASP A 125 -17.05 13.33 1.81
N LYS A 126 -16.49 14.28 1.05
CA LYS A 126 -15.47 15.23 1.53
C LYS A 126 -15.92 16.02 2.77
N ALA A 127 -17.23 16.20 2.92
CA ALA A 127 -17.81 16.84 4.11
C ALA A 127 -17.68 16.02 5.39
N ASP A 128 -17.45 14.72 5.30
CA ASP A 128 -17.26 13.80 6.43
C ASP A 128 -15.78 13.64 6.82
N ILE A 129 -14.86 14.20 6.04
CA ILE A 129 -13.42 14.15 6.31
C ILE A 129 -12.98 15.51 6.90
N PRO A 130 -12.63 15.61 8.18
CA PRO A 130 -12.02 16.80 8.74
C PRO A 130 -10.52 16.81 8.46
N GLY A 131 -10.03 17.88 7.78
CA GLY A 131 -8.61 17.99 7.41
C GLY A 131 -8.24 17.15 6.21
N THR A 132 -7.09 16.48 6.26
CA THR A 132 -6.55 15.68 5.14
C THR A 132 -6.10 14.31 5.65
N ILE A 133 -6.43 13.25 4.90
CA ILE A 133 -5.87 11.92 5.10
C ILE A 133 -4.94 11.65 3.92
N ILE A 134 -3.71 11.26 4.22
CA ILE A 134 -2.70 10.88 3.24
C ILE A 134 -2.42 9.38 3.40
N LEU A 135 -2.48 8.63 2.31
CA LEU A 135 -2.02 7.26 2.30
C LEU A 135 -0.67 7.22 1.57
N MET A 136 0.32 6.60 2.18
CA MET A 136 1.69 6.53 1.69
C MET A 136 2.08 5.08 1.42
N PHE A 137 2.27 4.74 0.15
CA PHE A 137 2.85 3.48 -0.30
C PHE A 137 4.34 3.70 -0.52
N GLU A 138 5.17 3.15 0.34
CA GLU A 138 6.60 3.45 0.46
C GLU A 138 7.45 2.37 -0.16
N ARG A 139 8.35 2.75 -1.07
CA ARG A 139 9.36 1.86 -1.67
C ARG A 139 10.59 1.74 -0.79
N GLY A 140 11.20 0.54 -0.80
CA GLY A 140 12.55 0.32 -0.30
C GLY A 140 12.71 0.48 1.21
N GLU A 141 11.72 0.04 1.99
CA GLU A 141 11.79 0.10 3.46
C GLU A 141 12.99 -0.68 3.99
N GLU A 142 13.22 -1.87 3.46
CA GLU A 142 14.26 -2.80 3.93
C GLU A 142 15.69 -2.31 3.61
N ASN A 143 15.87 -1.38 2.66
CA ASN A 143 17.17 -0.79 2.33
C ASN A 143 17.30 0.69 2.68
N THR A 144 16.21 1.35 3.08
CA THR A 144 16.11 2.75 3.52
C THR A 144 16.45 3.84 2.50
N GLU A 145 17.10 3.58 1.38
CA GLU A 145 17.53 4.60 0.42
C GLU A 145 16.35 5.33 -0.23
N ASN A 146 15.32 4.59 -0.65
CA ASN A 146 14.15 5.13 -1.31
C ASN A 146 13.21 5.83 -0.31
N VAL A 147 13.16 5.34 0.91
CA VAL A 147 12.46 5.97 2.05
C VAL A 147 12.91 7.42 2.23
N LEU A 148 14.22 7.68 2.20
CA LEU A 148 14.77 9.03 2.35
C LEU A 148 14.35 9.97 1.21
N LYS A 149 14.15 9.46 -0.02
CA LYS A 149 13.65 10.26 -1.15
C LYS A 149 12.21 10.71 -0.89
N LEU A 150 11.37 9.80 -0.41
CA LEU A 150 9.97 10.07 -0.09
C LEU A 150 9.84 11.11 1.05
N TYR A 151 10.59 10.96 2.14
CA TYR A 151 10.57 11.91 3.24
C TYR A 151 11.07 13.31 2.83
N LYS A 152 12.15 13.39 2.05
CA LYS A 152 12.62 14.67 1.49
C LYS A 152 11.56 15.33 0.61
N TYR A 153 10.82 14.53 -0.17
CA TYR A 153 9.74 15.06 -0.98
C TYR A 153 8.62 15.65 -0.11
N ILE A 154 8.20 14.95 0.93
CA ILE A 154 7.18 15.40 1.89
C ILE A 154 7.62 16.72 2.55
N GLU A 155 8.85 16.79 3.07
CA GLU A 155 9.41 18.00 3.69
C GLU A 155 9.46 19.17 2.70
N SER A 156 9.97 18.95 1.48
CA SER A 156 10.16 20.00 0.48
C SER A 156 8.84 20.57 -0.04
N ASN A 157 7.76 19.81 0.01
CA ASN A 157 6.42 20.21 -0.47
C ASN A 157 5.48 20.62 0.67
N ASN A 158 5.93 20.62 1.93
CA ASN A 158 5.12 20.94 3.12
C ASN A 158 3.85 20.07 3.21
N ILE A 159 3.98 18.79 2.90
CA ILE A 159 2.90 17.79 2.97
C ILE A 159 2.74 17.29 4.39
#